data_5c10b624eebb1415289f649554902c16
#
_entry.id   5c10b624eebb1415289f649554902c16
#
_cell.length_a   1.000
_cell.length_b   1.000
_cell.length_c   1.000
_cell.angle_alpha   90.00
_cell.angle_beta   90.00
_cell.angle_gamma   90.00
#
_symmetry.space_group_name_H-M   'P 1'
#
loop_
_entity.id
_entity.type
_entity.pdbx_description
1 polymer ?
#
loop_
_entity_poly.entity_id
_entity_poly.type
_entity_poly.pdbx_seq_one_letter_code
_entity_poly.pdbx_strand_id
1 'polypeptide(L)'
;MRRLEIKRNIKTYTAAAAVTAFAVFMPLAATGCSRQAEVDATAATVQGESGAKTESDLADLKEDTLTAIGSADTMVESGSRLFFKYRGGIWSLDKETDKLEQIKEFAEGELNGSFWVYRGGLYYDINSAKGEDSARMYALYRLDLETGEETHLTDLVNQASGIYASRDVLYVSGYNLNQTFTLEEDGSLGEELPVEKSIFGRIPDGCKELYRGVLPYMVEHYGYMPVQNDKCLVIANEDGSGAREVPEVTNTSSVLFDKGFFFVLFQDGNGNTQCYRYDSKTLEKTMLFESPDNPQLIQYRDGYLYFRTNKAYQTVSEGTQFYKAEVETGEVSKAAAIMTEPGTLNMYDDTGNFFVTGDAVYCQEIKDYGVYIGKTLLNANDGGEKTLIKPALYQSPINKLGHVEAEKKELPCSCGDKTALEMYVEKLVFDGDGDAIRAMNKVMEERQQALLKSGDDMVSYLDEAWVHSSDFRTTTLTYEIAGINYLDARYVCVEADGYEYSGGAHGNPFRDYFVFDRETGKQLTLSDIVGNPVEELQKIVSKAFRELAEKTNFAFEAPEDLEHTVADDVSYDSKFYLTPEGLVFYYTPYEIAPYAEGFPEVTIPYGDLDMKIEIKTES
;
A
#
# COMPACT_ATOMS: atom_id res chain seq x y z
N MET A 1 27.24 -6.38 47.35
CA MET A 1 28.32 -6.97 46.57
C MET A 1 28.08 -8.45 46.41
N ARG A 2 27.48 -8.89 45.33
CA ARG A 2 27.58 -10.24 44.77
C ARG A 2 27.30 -10.09 43.28
N ARG A 3 28.34 -10.21 42.43
CA ARG A 3 28.27 -10.34 40.99
C ARG A 3 27.72 -11.71 40.66
N LEU A 4 26.65 -11.74 39.87
CA LEU A 4 26.20 -12.92 39.16
C LEU A 4 26.85 -12.92 37.77
N GLU A 5 27.79 -13.81 37.55
CA GLU A 5 28.36 -14.13 36.24
C GLU A 5 27.37 -15.01 35.49
N ILE A 6 26.80 -14.51 34.41
CA ILE A 6 26.04 -15.32 33.46
C ILE A 6 27.03 -15.80 32.38
N LYS A 7 27.36 -17.09 32.42
CA LYS A 7 28.12 -17.75 31.35
C LYS A 7 27.23 -17.93 30.13
N ARG A 8 27.52 -17.19 29.06
CA ARG A 8 26.98 -17.46 27.73
C ARG A 8 27.69 -18.68 27.12
N ASN A 9 26.97 -19.77 26.95
CA ASN A 9 27.37 -20.89 26.08
C ASN A 9 26.94 -20.54 24.64
N ILE A 10 27.85 -20.08 23.81
CA ILE A 10 27.67 -19.97 22.37
C ILE A 10 27.97 -21.35 21.77
N LYS A 11 26.95 -22.07 21.34
CA LYS A 11 27.10 -23.21 20.44
C LYS A 11 27.07 -22.68 19.01
N THR A 12 28.23 -22.68 18.37
CA THR A 12 28.40 -22.49 16.94
C THR A 12 27.69 -23.61 16.18
N TYR A 13 26.60 -23.28 15.49
CA TYR A 13 26.05 -24.11 14.41
C TYR A 13 26.44 -23.48 13.08
N THR A 14 27.42 -24.07 12.42
CA THR A 14 27.65 -23.92 11.00
C THR A 14 26.60 -24.76 10.26
N ALA A 15 25.58 -24.11 9.76
CA ALA A 15 24.68 -24.70 8.78
C ALA A 15 24.73 -23.82 7.53
N ALA A 16 25.23 -24.39 6.44
CA ALA A 16 25.08 -23.84 5.12
C ALA A 16 23.58 -23.84 4.77
N ALA A 17 22.96 -22.68 4.84
CA ALA A 17 21.60 -22.49 4.38
C ALA A 17 21.66 -21.92 2.97
N ALA A 18 21.23 -22.73 2.00
CA ALA A 18 20.83 -22.26 0.68
C ALA A 18 19.71 -21.24 0.88
N VAL A 19 19.97 -20.00 0.47
CA VAL A 19 18.96 -18.92 0.47
C VAL A 19 18.02 -19.20 -0.70
N THR A 20 16.93 -19.90 -0.41
CA THR A 20 15.75 -19.89 -1.26
C THR A 20 14.92 -18.71 -0.81
N ALA A 21 15.03 -17.60 -1.54
CA ALA A 21 14.15 -16.45 -1.35
C ALA A 21 12.73 -16.86 -1.78
N PHE A 22 11.93 -17.30 -0.83
CA PHE A 22 10.48 -17.36 -0.98
C PHE A 22 9.95 -15.93 -0.85
N ALA A 23 9.83 -15.24 -1.98
CA ALA A 23 8.91 -14.13 -2.08
C ALA A 23 7.49 -14.72 -2.12
N VAL A 24 6.96 -15.09 -0.97
CA VAL A 24 5.53 -15.30 -0.82
C VAL A 24 4.93 -13.90 -0.79
N PHE A 25 4.51 -13.41 -1.96
CA PHE A 25 3.44 -12.44 -2.02
C PHE A 25 2.15 -13.17 -1.62
N MET A 26 1.89 -13.26 -0.34
CA MET A 26 0.50 -13.22 0.08
C MET A 26 0.00 -11.83 -0.34
N PRO A 27 -1.19 -11.72 -0.94
CA PRO A 27 -1.92 -10.48 -0.77
C PRO A 27 -2.11 -10.41 0.76
N LEU A 28 -1.32 -9.59 1.42
CA LEU A 28 -1.78 -9.02 2.66
C LEU A 28 -3.10 -8.35 2.25
N ALA A 29 -4.21 -9.01 2.57
CA ALA A 29 -5.35 -8.25 2.94
C ALA A 29 -4.79 -7.26 3.95
N ALA A 30 -4.59 -6.04 3.52
CA ALA A 30 -4.39 -4.94 4.41
C ALA A 30 -5.68 -4.85 5.21
N THR A 31 -5.77 -5.65 6.25
CA THR A 31 -6.51 -5.29 7.44
C THR A 31 -5.66 -4.23 8.13
N GLY A 32 -5.33 -3.19 7.36
CA GLY A 32 -5.11 -1.90 7.93
C GLY A 32 -6.49 -1.53 8.46
N CYS A 33 -6.69 -1.60 9.76
CA CYS A 33 -7.64 -0.74 10.40
C CYS A 33 -7.26 0.67 9.99
N SER A 34 -7.83 1.16 8.87
CA SER A 34 -7.89 2.58 8.62
C SER A 34 -8.84 3.13 9.65
N ARG A 35 -8.31 3.44 10.83
CA ARG A 35 -9.04 4.18 11.83
C ARG A 35 -9.24 5.56 11.26
N GLN A 36 -10.41 5.77 10.67
CA GLN A 36 -10.92 7.07 10.36
C GLN A 36 -11.20 7.77 11.70
N ALA A 37 -10.37 8.75 12.06
CA ALA A 37 -10.86 9.84 12.88
C ALA A 37 -11.86 10.59 11.98
N GLU A 38 -13.14 10.36 12.13
CA GLU A 38 -14.17 11.24 11.61
C GLU A 38 -14.04 12.59 12.31
N VAL A 39 -13.27 13.46 11.71
CA VAL A 39 -13.43 14.87 11.95
C VAL A 39 -14.52 15.31 10.99
N ASP A 40 -15.64 15.81 11.52
CA ASP A 40 -16.65 16.53 10.79
C ASP A 40 -16.02 17.40 9.69
N ALA A 41 -15.86 16.82 8.52
CA ALA A 41 -15.87 17.60 7.32
C ALA A 41 -17.33 18.07 7.22
N THR A 42 -17.63 19.25 7.80
CA THR A 42 -18.68 20.03 7.20
C THR A 42 -18.33 20.06 5.72
N ALA A 43 -18.94 19.15 4.99
CA ALA A 43 -18.97 19.17 3.56
C ALA A 43 -19.38 20.59 3.23
N ALA A 44 -18.40 21.40 2.82
CA ALA A 44 -18.70 22.48 1.93
C ALA A 44 -19.30 21.74 0.73
N THR A 45 -20.62 21.62 0.74
CA THR A 45 -21.40 21.31 -0.43
C THR A 45 -21.00 22.39 -1.42
N VAL A 46 -19.95 22.12 -2.16
CA VAL A 46 -19.76 22.72 -3.45
C VAL A 46 -20.92 22.15 -4.23
N GLN A 47 -22.04 22.87 -4.23
CA GLN A 47 -23.01 22.77 -5.30
C GLN A 47 -22.22 23.12 -6.56
N GLY A 48 -21.50 22.11 -7.10
CA GLY A 48 -21.08 22.13 -8.47
C GLY A 48 -22.39 22.19 -9.25
N GLU A 49 -22.59 23.27 -9.98
CA GLU A 49 -23.55 23.29 -11.06
C GLU A 49 -23.34 21.99 -11.82
N SER A 50 -24.38 21.17 -11.89
CA SER A 50 -24.44 20.02 -12.77
C SER A 50 -24.39 20.57 -14.20
N GLY A 51 -23.19 20.81 -14.69
CA GLY A 51 -22.99 21.02 -16.12
C GLY A 51 -23.50 19.75 -16.79
N ALA A 52 -24.54 19.87 -17.60
CA ALA A 52 -25.03 18.76 -18.41
C ALA A 52 -23.81 18.18 -19.15
N LYS A 53 -23.52 16.89 -18.90
CA LYS A 53 -22.47 16.16 -19.63
C LYS A 53 -22.76 16.32 -21.12
N THR A 54 -21.77 16.67 -21.91
CA THR A 54 -21.98 16.80 -23.36
C THR A 54 -22.14 15.41 -23.96
N GLU A 55 -22.92 15.29 -25.03
CA GLU A 55 -23.16 14.01 -25.74
C GLU A 55 -21.83 13.36 -26.21
N SER A 56 -20.76 14.15 -26.41
CA SER A 56 -19.43 13.67 -26.78
C SER A 56 -18.70 12.95 -25.62
N ASP A 57 -18.87 13.42 -24.37
CA ASP A 57 -18.23 12.83 -23.19
C ASP A 57 -18.79 11.43 -22.86
N LEU A 58 -19.95 11.12 -23.38
CA LEU A 58 -20.66 9.86 -23.16
C LEU A 58 -20.43 8.86 -24.31
N ALA A 59 -20.16 9.35 -25.52
CA ALA A 59 -19.88 8.51 -26.68
C ALA A 59 -18.60 7.68 -26.47
N ASP A 60 -17.56 8.28 -25.91
CA ASP A 60 -16.27 7.61 -25.64
C ASP A 60 -16.39 6.49 -24.60
N LEU A 61 -17.33 6.59 -23.65
CA LEU A 61 -17.56 5.54 -22.65
C LEU A 61 -18.34 4.32 -23.20
N LYS A 62 -18.97 4.46 -24.36
CA LYS A 62 -19.75 3.41 -25.01
C LYS A 62 -18.94 2.56 -26.00
N GLU A 63 -17.76 3.04 -26.40
CA GLU A 63 -16.84 2.24 -27.21
C GLU A 63 -16.05 1.25 -26.35
N ASP A 64 -15.90 0.03 -26.85
CA ASP A 64 -15.15 -1.08 -26.23
C ASP A 64 -13.63 -0.83 -26.30
N THR A 65 -13.16 0.34 -25.96
CA THR A 65 -11.74 0.65 -25.90
C THR A 65 -11.17 0.13 -24.59
N LEU A 66 -10.79 -1.15 -24.60
CA LEU A 66 -9.89 -1.72 -23.61
C LEU A 66 -8.52 -1.10 -23.80
N THR A 67 -8.25 -0.08 -23.03
CA THR A 67 -6.93 0.48 -22.94
C THR A 67 -6.27 0.01 -21.64
N ALA A 68 -4.99 -0.20 -21.72
CA ALA A 68 -4.06 -0.77 -20.76
C ALA A 68 -4.46 -0.64 -19.27
N ILE A 69 -4.26 -1.72 -18.54
CA ILE A 69 -4.28 -1.72 -17.08
C ILE A 69 -2.88 -1.40 -16.60
N GLY A 70 -2.77 -0.50 -15.65
CA GLY A 70 -1.51 -0.23 -14.96
C GLY A 70 -1.02 -1.45 -14.19
N SER A 71 0.21 -1.40 -13.73
CA SER A 71 0.91 -2.48 -13.02
C SER A 71 0.23 -2.96 -11.72
N ALA A 72 -0.83 -2.29 -11.31
CA ALA A 72 -1.68 -2.69 -10.21
C ALA A 72 -3.15 -2.55 -10.63
N ASP A 73 -3.97 -3.48 -10.21
CA ASP A 73 -5.42 -3.62 -10.49
C ASP A 73 -6.29 -2.43 -10.01
N THR A 74 -5.70 -1.26 -9.86
CA THR A 74 -6.29 -0.10 -9.22
C THR A 74 -6.63 1.05 -10.15
N MET A 75 -6.13 1.02 -11.40
CA MET A 75 -6.41 2.06 -12.39
C MET A 75 -6.88 1.45 -13.69
N VAL A 76 -8.01 1.95 -14.22
CA VAL A 76 -8.63 1.51 -15.48
C VAL A 76 -8.84 2.72 -16.36
N GLU A 77 -8.33 2.67 -17.59
CA GLU A 77 -8.60 3.69 -18.60
C GLU A 77 -9.82 3.30 -19.43
N SER A 78 -10.74 4.24 -19.60
CA SER A 78 -11.88 4.10 -20.51
C SER A 78 -12.14 5.43 -21.20
N GLY A 79 -11.97 5.47 -22.51
CA GLY A 79 -12.05 6.69 -23.31
C GLY A 79 -11.08 7.78 -22.81
N SER A 80 -11.57 9.01 -22.63
CA SER A 80 -10.78 10.13 -22.10
C SER A 80 -10.54 10.03 -20.59
N ARG A 81 -11.11 9.07 -19.90
CA ARG A 81 -11.09 9.00 -18.44
C ARG A 81 -10.21 7.89 -17.89
N LEU A 82 -9.60 8.19 -16.73
CA LEU A 82 -8.88 7.26 -15.88
C LEU A 82 -9.67 7.06 -14.59
N PHE A 83 -10.05 5.80 -14.31
CA PHE A 83 -10.75 5.42 -13.08
C PHE A 83 -9.78 4.76 -12.12
N PHE A 84 -9.91 5.02 -10.83
CA PHE A 84 -9.05 4.45 -9.80
C PHE A 84 -9.75 4.41 -8.45
N LYS A 85 -9.24 3.54 -7.58
CA LYS A 85 -9.74 3.37 -6.23
C LYS A 85 -8.86 4.11 -5.23
N TYR A 86 -9.47 4.87 -4.34
CA TYR A 86 -8.79 5.47 -3.23
C TYR A 86 -9.74 5.59 -2.03
N ARG A 87 -9.32 5.11 -0.84
CA ARG A 87 -10.03 5.16 0.45
C ARG A 87 -11.54 5.22 0.29
N GLY A 88 -12.27 4.24 0.61
CA GLY A 88 -13.73 4.23 0.62
C GLY A 88 -14.42 4.79 -0.64
N GLY A 89 -13.73 4.90 -1.79
CA GLY A 89 -14.34 5.45 -2.99
C GLY A 89 -13.67 5.07 -4.31
N ILE A 90 -14.44 5.20 -5.40
CA ILE A 90 -13.94 5.10 -6.78
C ILE A 90 -14.00 6.50 -7.39
N TRP A 91 -12.89 6.92 -7.98
CA TRP A 91 -12.67 8.23 -8.56
C TRP A 91 -12.48 8.14 -10.06
N SER A 92 -12.81 9.21 -10.75
CA SER A 92 -12.59 9.39 -12.18
C SER A 92 -11.81 10.68 -12.44
N LEU A 93 -10.81 10.60 -13.29
CA LEU A 93 -10.01 11.71 -13.78
C LEU A 93 -10.19 11.84 -15.29
N ASP A 94 -10.65 12.99 -15.75
CA ASP A 94 -10.61 13.35 -17.16
C ASP A 94 -9.18 13.77 -17.53
N LYS A 95 -8.56 13.07 -18.49
CA LYS A 95 -7.15 13.26 -18.86
C LYS A 95 -6.87 14.54 -19.63
N GLU A 96 -7.88 15.10 -20.29
CA GLU A 96 -7.76 16.32 -21.11
C GLU A 96 -7.92 17.57 -20.26
N THR A 97 -8.86 17.54 -19.32
CA THR A 97 -9.23 18.70 -18.50
C THR A 97 -8.64 18.68 -17.11
N ASP A 98 -8.01 17.57 -16.73
CA ASP A 98 -7.53 17.26 -15.37
C ASP A 98 -8.64 17.35 -14.29
N LYS A 99 -9.90 17.20 -14.70
CA LYS A 99 -11.04 17.22 -13.77
C LYS A 99 -11.14 15.92 -13.01
N LEU A 100 -11.05 16.00 -11.69
CA LEU A 100 -11.14 14.88 -10.75
C LEU A 100 -12.52 14.86 -10.10
N GLU A 101 -13.19 13.70 -10.11
CA GLU A 101 -14.52 13.49 -9.53
C GLU A 101 -14.57 12.18 -8.76
N GLN A 102 -15.20 12.18 -7.58
CA GLN A 102 -15.55 10.94 -6.89
C GLN A 102 -16.86 10.40 -7.49
N ILE A 103 -16.78 9.22 -8.09
CA ILE A 103 -17.88 8.59 -8.79
C ILE A 103 -18.74 7.73 -7.86
N LYS A 104 -18.10 7.04 -6.92
CA LYS A 104 -18.75 6.22 -5.91
C LYS A 104 -18.07 6.40 -4.57
N GLU A 105 -18.87 6.66 -3.56
CA GLU A 105 -18.49 6.65 -2.16
C GLU A 105 -19.04 5.38 -1.50
N PHE A 106 -18.24 4.71 -0.69
CA PHE A 106 -18.64 3.54 0.09
C PHE A 106 -18.97 3.97 1.51
N ALA A 107 -20.03 3.39 2.07
CA ALA A 107 -20.41 3.64 3.46
C ALA A 107 -19.35 3.08 4.43
N GLU A 108 -19.36 3.59 5.67
CA GLU A 108 -18.48 3.09 6.72
C GLU A 108 -18.65 1.57 6.91
N GLY A 109 -17.55 0.86 6.98
CA GLY A 109 -17.52 -0.61 7.07
C GLY A 109 -17.76 -1.35 5.76
N GLU A 110 -18.06 -0.63 4.65
CA GLU A 110 -18.07 -1.21 3.32
C GLU A 110 -16.67 -1.19 2.72
N LEU A 111 -16.25 -2.31 2.18
CA LEU A 111 -14.97 -2.46 1.47
C LEU A 111 -15.24 -2.85 0.02
N ASN A 112 -14.47 -2.30 -0.88
CA ASN A 112 -14.44 -2.69 -2.28
C ASN A 112 -13.18 -3.49 -2.60
N GLY A 113 -13.33 -4.68 -3.15
CA GLY A 113 -12.22 -5.53 -3.60
C GLY A 113 -11.73 -5.11 -4.98
N SER A 114 -12.63 -5.04 -5.95
CA SER A 114 -12.32 -4.77 -7.34
C SER A 114 -13.38 -3.93 -8.03
N PHE A 115 -13.04 -3.32 -9.15
CA PHE A 115 -13.99 -2.63 -10.00
C PHE A 115 -13.56 -2.69 -11.48
N TRP A 116 -14.52 -2.46 -12.37
CA TRP A 116 -14.30 -2.40 -13.81
C TRP A 116 -15.24 -1.42 -14.49
N VAL A 117 -14.81 -0.79 -15.57
CA VAL A 117 -15.65 0.08 -16.40
C VAL A 117 -15.86 -0.56 -17.76
N TYR A 118 -17.13 -0.70 -18.16
CA TYR A 118 -17.51 -1.31 -19.41
C TYR A 118 -18.85 -0.73 -19.91
N ARG A 119 -18.90 -0.28 -21.15
CA ARG A 119 -20.13 0.23 -21.81
C ARG A 119 -20.92 1.22 -20.96
N GLY A 120 -20.26 2.23 -20.41
CA GLY A 120 -20.90 3.24 -19.58
C GLY A 120 -21.34 2.78 -18.20
N GLY A 121 -21.04 1.54 -17.80
CA GLY A 121 -21.30 1.00 -16.47
C GLY A 121 -20.02 0.83 -15.67
N LEU A 122 -20.06 1.19 -14.39
CA LEU A 122 -19.04 0.86 -13.40
C LEU A 122 -19.52 -0.36 -12.61
N TYR A 123 -18.84 -1.50 -12.79
CA TYR A 123 -19.09 -2.75 -12.06
C TYR A 123 -18.13 -2.83 -10.88
N TYR A 124 -18.63 -3.16 -9.69
CA TYR A 124 -17.81 -3.24 -8.48
C TYR A 124 -18.48 -4.15 -7.43
N ASP A 125 -17.65 -4.72 -6.57
CA ASP A 125 -18.13 -5.49 -5.42
C ASP A 125 -18.17 -4.62 -4.16
N ILE A 126 -19.11 -4.94 -3.28
CA ILE A 126 -19.16 -4.44 -1.92
C ILE A 126 -19.06 -5.61 -0.97
N ASN A 127 -18.19 -5.47 0.01
CA ASN A 127 -18.03 -6.33 1.15
C ASN A 127 -18.50 -5.56 2.39
N SER A 128 -19.59 -5.96 2.98
CA SER A 128 -20.15 -5.32 4.19
C SER A 128 -20.26 -6.30 5.34
N ALA A 129 -19.93 -5.86 6.56
CA ALA A 129 -20.24 -6.61 7.77
C ALA A 129 -21.72 -6.43 8.12
N LYS A 130 -22.47 -7.51 8.27
CA LYS A 130 -23.84 -7.46 8.79
C LYS A 130 -23.89 -7.85 10.25
N GLY A 131 -24.16 -6.86 11.12
CA GLY A 131 -24.55 -7.05 12.52
C GLY A 131 -23.56 -7.79 13.40
N GLU A 132 -23.99 -8.17 14.61
CA GLU A 132 -23.20 -8.86 15.62
C GLU A 132 -22.76 -10.30 15.21
N ASP A 133 -23.35 -10.88 14.17
CA ASP A 133 -23.00 -12.21 13.63
C ASP A 133 -22.00 -12.09 12.46
N SER A 134 -20.88 -11.51 12.61
CA SER A 134 -19.64 -11.47 11.78
C SER A 134 -19.65 -12.14 10.36
N ALA A 135 -20.80 -12.55 9.82
CA ALA A 135 -20.92 -13.04 8.46
C ALA A 135 -20.84 -11.85 7.48
N ARG A 136 -19.73 -11.74 6.77
CA ARG A 136 -19.58 -10.75 5.71
C ARG A 136 -20.49 -11.10 4.54
N MET A 137 -21.14 -10.08 3.97
CA MET A 137 -21.87 -10.21 2.73
C MET A 137 -21.07 -9.59 1.60
N TYR A 138 -21.04 -10.31 0.49
CA TYR A 138 -20.39 -9.86 -0.73
C TYR A 138 -21.45 -9.71 -1.80
N ALA A 139 -21.45 -8.61 -2.50
CA ALA A 139 -22.41 -8.36 -3.56
C ALA A 139 -21.78 -7.59 -4.71
N LEU A 140 -22.26 -7.88 -5.92
CA LEU A 140 -21.86 -7.22 -7.15
C LEU A 140 -22.88 -6.16 -7.52
N TYR A 141 -22.40 -4.98 -7.86
CA TYR A 141 -23.22 -3.84 -8.24
C TYR A 141 -22.79 -3.29 -9.60
N ARG A 142 -23.70 -2.60 -10.25
CA ARG A 142 -23.44 -1.74 -11.41
C ARG A 142 -23.95 -0.33 -11.12
N LEU A 143 -23.10 0.66 -11.36
CA LEU A 143 -23.47 2.06 -11.39
C LEU A 143 -23.48 2.53 -12.85
N ASP A 144 -24.58 3.02 -13.32
CA ASP A 144 -24.66 3.66 -14.63
C ASP A 144 -23.98 5.04 -14.57
N LEU A 145 -22.94 5.24 -15.36
CA LEU A 145 -22.12 6.46 -15.32
C LEU A 145 -22.81 7.68 -15.94
N GLU A 146 -23.89 7.46 -16.72
CA GLU A 146 -24.67 8.53 -17.33
C GLU A 146 -25.77 9.01 -16.39
N THR A 147 -26.54 8.08 -15.83
CA THR A 147 -27.72 8.38 -15.01
C THR A 147 -27.40 8.47 -13.52
N GLY A 148 -26.31 7.84 -13.07
CA GLY A 148 -25.99 7.67 -11.64
C GLY A 148 -26.86 6.63 -10.95
N GLU A 149 -27.63 5.82 -11.70
CA GLU A 149 -28.47 4.76 -11.13
C GLU A 149 -27.60 3.57 -10.71
N GLU A 150 -27.74 3.15 -9.46
CA GLU A 150 -27.06 1.99 -8.89
C GLU A 150 -28.01 0.78 -8.88
N THR A 151 -27.54 -0.35 -9.39
CA THR A 151 -28.27 -1.61 -9.45
C THR A 151 -27.50 -2.71 -8.77
N HIS A 152 -28.12 -3.41 -7.81
CA HIS A 152 -27.60 -4.67 -7.28
C HIS A 152 -27.75 -5.76 -8.34
N LEU A 153 -26.66 -6.41 -8.71
CA LEU A 153 -26.64 -7.42 -9.76
C LEU A 153 -26.81 -8.84 -9.21
N THR A 154 -26.01 -9.21 -8.22
CA THR A 154 -26.07 -10.54 -7.58
C THR A 154 -25.26 -10.56 -6.29
N ASP A 155 -25.57 -11.53 -5.40
CA ASP A 155 -24.76 -11.84 -4.25
C ASP A 155 -23.58 -12.73 -4.66
N LEU A 156 -22.43 -12.52 -4.04
CA LEU A 156 -21.21 -13.30 -4.27
C LEU A 156 -20.94 -14.22 -3.07
N VAL A 157 -20.31 -15.36 -3.33
CA VAL A 157 -19.96 -16.33 -2.27
C VAL A 157 -18.72 -15.88 -1.49
N ASN A 158 -17.92 -14.94 -2.05
CA ASN A 158 -16.71 -14.41 -1.44
C ASN A 158 -16.37 -13.03 -2.05
N GLN A 159 -15.36 -12.35 -1.47
CA GLN A 159 -14.86 -11.08 -1.99
C GLN A 159 -14.28 -11.27 -3.40
N ALA A 160 -14.64 -10.37 -4.31
CA ALA A 160 -14.00 -10.31 -5.61
C ALA A 160 -12.59 -9.69 -5.49
N SER A 161 -11.60 -10.36 -6.04
CA SER A 161 -10.26 -9.82 -6.27
C SER A 161 -10.08 -9.30 -7.70
N GLY A 162 -11.01 -9.63 -8.59
CA GLY A 162 -11.03 -9.18 -9.96
C GLY A 162 -12.45 -9.18 -10.55
N ILE A 163 -12.84 -8.08 -11.16
CA ILE A 163 -14.08 -7.91 -11.93
C ILE A 163 -13.68 -7.40 -13.31
N TYR A 164 -14.11 -8.08 -14.37
CA TYR A 164 -13.72 -7.76 -15.74
C TYR A 164 -14.88 -8.02 -16.69
N ALA A 165 -15.11 -7.11 -17.63
CA ALA A 165 -16.09 -7.29 -18.68
C ALA A 165 -15.44 -7.12 -20.06
N SER A 166 -15.79 -8.00 -20.97
CA SER A 166 -15.37 -7.97 -22.37
C SER A 166 -16.31 -8.81 -23.23
N ARG A 167 -16.60 -8.38 -24.46
CA ARG A 167 -17.40 -9.16 -25.44
C ARG A 167 -18.71 -9.73 -24.87
N ASP A 168 -19.47 -8.89 -24.16
CA ASP A 168 -20.74 -9.27 -23.54
C ASP A 168 -20.64 -10.35 -22.45
N VAL A 169 -19.47 -10.45 -21.80
CA VAL A 169 -19.24 -11.38 -20.71
C VAL A 169 -18.62 -10.62 -19.53
N LEU A 170 -19.14 -10.87 -18.34
CA LEU A 170 -18.58 -10.38 -17.07
C LEU A 170 -17.94 -11.55 -16.33
N TYR A 171 -16.68 -11.37 -15.97
CA TYR A 171 -15.91 -12.31 -15.16
C TYR A 171 -15.77 -11.75 -13.75
N VAL A 172 -16.03 -12.57 -12.74
CA VAL A 172 -15.80 -12.25 -11.33
C VAL A 172 -14.92 -13.34 -10.74
N SER A 173 -13.73 -12.95 -10.27
CA SER A 173 -12.76 -13.88 -9.70
C SER A 173 -12.35 -13.46 -8.28
N GLY A 174 -12.00 -14.43 -7.45
CA GLY A 174 -11.56 -14.23 -6.08
C GLY A 174 -11.18 -15.55 -5.42
N TYR A 175 -10.90 -15.53 -4.12
CA TYR A 175 -10.61 -16.75 -3.39
C TYR A 175 -11.86 -17.65 -3.37
N ASN A 176 -11.76 -18.85 -3.97
CA ASN A 176 -12.90 -19.76 -4.17
C ASN A 176 -14.10 -19.12 -4.89
N LEU A 177 -13.85 -18.12 -5.73
CA LEU A 177 -14.83 -17.40 -6.52
C LEU A 177 -14.37 -17.31 -7.96
N ASN A 178 -15.06 -17.98 -8.88
CA ASN A 178 -14.86 -17.87 -10.33
C ASN A 178 -16.23 -17.99 -10.98
N GLN A 179 -16.87 -16.86 -11.21
CA GLN A 179 -18.18 -16.78 -11.86
C GLN A 179 -18.06 -16.03 -13.18
N THR A 180 -18.84 -16.41 -14.14
CA THR A 180 -18.87 -15.81 -15.46
C THR A 180 -20.34 -15.61 -15.85
N PHE A 181 -20.72 -14.41 -16.23
CA PHE A 181 -22.08 -14.06 -16.62
C PHE A 181 -22.09 -13.50 -18.04
N THR A 182 -23.12 -13.78 -18.81
CA THR A 182 -23.39 -12.98 -20.00
C THR A 182 -23.87 -11.59 -19.58
N LEU A 183 -23.57 -10.58 -20.39
CA LEU A 183 -24.09 -9.22 -20.21
C LEU A 183 -25.10 -8.90 -21.29
N GLU A 184 -26.24 -8.37 -20.88
CA GLU A 184 -27.25 -7.83 -21.77
C GLU A 184 -26.83 -6.43 -22.31
N GLU A 185 -27.52 -5.94 -23.32
CA GLU A 185 -27.22 -4.63 -23.92
C GLU A 185 -27.31 -3.46 -22.92
N ASP A 186 -28.19 -3.57 -21.92
CA ASP A 186 -28.35 -2.56 -20.84
C ASP A 186 -27.33 -2.71 -19.71
N GLY A 187 -26.43 -3.70 -19.79
CA GLY A 187 -25.41 -4.00 -18.81
C GLY A 187 -25.90 -4.79 -17.60
N SER A 188 -27.13 -5.30 -17.61
CA SER A 188 -27.62 -6.25 -16.61
C SER A 188 -26.99 -7.65 -16.84
N LEU A 189 -27.00 -8.48 -15.77
CA LEU A 189 -26.54 -9.86 -15.88
C LEU A 189 -27.59 -10.73 -16.62
N GLY A 190 -27.09 -11.47 -17.60
CA GLY A 190 -27.83 -12.54 -18.23
C GLY A 190 -27.57 -13.89 -17.55
N GLU A 191 -27.34 -14.93 -18.33
CA GLU A 191 -27.12 -16.29 -17.82
C GLU A 191 -25.74 -16.44 -17.15
N GLU A 192 -25.66 -17.08 -15.97
CA GLU A 192 -24.41 -17.53 -15.42
C GLU A 192 -23.87 -18.71 -16.26
N LEU A 193 -22.68 -18.54 -16.80
CA LEU A 193 -22.07 -19.56 -17.64
C LEU A 193 -21.37 -20.61 -16.77
N PRO A 194 -21.57 -21.91 -17.05
CA PRO A 194 -20.83 -22.95 -16.36
C PRO A 194 -19.33 -22.84 -16.66
N VAL A 195 -18.50 -23.26 -15.72
CA VAL A 195 -17.02 -23.14 -15.79
C VAL A 195 -16.46 -23.66 -17.10
N GLU A 196 -17.03 -24.76 -17.64
CA GLU A 196 -16.60 -25.39 -18.90
C GLU A 196 -16.80 -24.49 -20.13
N LYS A 197 -17.73 -23.54 -20.04
CA LYS A 197 -17.98 -22.56 -21.11
C LYS A 197 -17.23 -21.25 -20.91
N SER A 198 -16.66 -21.06 -19.73
CA SER A 198 -15.86 -19.89 -19.40
C SER A 198 -14.40 -20.08 -19.85
N ILE A 199 -13.59 -19.03 -19.68
CA ILE A 199 -12.15 -19.09 -19.94
C ILE A 199 -11.44 -20.08 -18.99
N PHE A 200 -11.95 -20.25 -17.79
CA PHE A 200 -11.39 -21.19 -16.80
C PHE A 200 -11.52 -22.65 -17.23
N GLY A 201 -12.57 -22.99 -17.97
CA GLY A 201 -12.77 -24.32 -18.54
C GLY A 201 -11.87 -24.64 -19.74
N ARG A 202 -11.15 -23.64 -20.26
CA ARG A 202 -10.17 -23.80 -21.35
C ARG A 202 -8.74 -23.97 -20.86
N ILE A 203 -8.49 -23.89 -19.55
CA ILE A 203 -7.15 -24.09 -18.97
C ILE A 203 -6.66 -25.50 -19.33
N PRO A 204 -5.48 -25.63 -19.95
CA PRO A 204 -4.96 -26.92 -20.40
C PRO A 204 -4.78 -27.93 -19.26
N ASP A 205 -4.93 -29.21 -19.56
CA ASP A 205 -4.62 -30.29 -18.63
C ASP A 205 -3.18 -30.15 -18.11
N GLY A 206 -3.00 -30.29 -16.80
CA GLY A 206 -1.71 -30.15 -16.14
C GLY A 206 -1.32 -28.72 -15.77
N CYS A 207 -2.12 -27.73 -16.16
CA CYS A 207 -2.03 -26.35 -15.66
C CYS A 207 -3.08 -26.13 -14.57
N LYS A 208 -2.79 -25.21 -13.64
CA LYS A 208 -3.65 -24.96 -12.48
C LYS A 208 -4.58 -23.77 -12.68
N GLU A 209 -4.06 -22.72 -13.27
CA GLU A 209 -4.71 -21.43 -13.36
C GLU A 209 -4.04 -20.56 -14.44
N LEU A 210 -4.62 -19.41 -14.73
CA LEU A 210 -3.95 -18.37 -15.51
C LEU A 210 -2.65 -17.96 -14.80
N TYR A 211 -1.64 -17.57 -15.59
CA TYR A 211 -0.38 -17.11 -15.02
C TYR A 211 -0.62 -15.89 -14.13
N ARG A 212 0.18 -15.75 -13.08
CA ARG A 212 0.06 -14.70 -12.09
C ARG A 212 -0.09 -13.30 -12.71
N GLY A 213 -1.12 -12.56 -12.31
CA GLY A 213 -1.44 -11.24 -12.83
C GLY A 213 -2.14 -11.24 -14.19
N VAL A 214 -2.38 -12.40 -14.81
CA VAL A 214 -3.18 -12.50 -16.03
C VAL A 214 -4.65 -12.62 -15.66
N LEU A 215 -5.45 -11.76 -16.26
CA LEU A 215 -6.87 -11.68 -16.03
C LEU A 215 -7.63 -12.27 -17.23
N PRO A 216 -8.82 -12.83 -17.03
CA PRO A 216 -9.57 -13.51 -18.09
C PRO A 216 -9.70 -12.72 -19.39
N TYR A 217 -10.04 -11.43 -19.32
CA TYR A 217 -10.19 -10.59 -20.51
C TYR A 217 -8.86 -10.33 -21.24
N MET A 218 -7.73 -10.37 -20.53
CA MET A 218 -6.40 -10.19 -21.14
C MET A 218 -6.07 -11.31 -22.11
N VAL A 219 -6.55 -12.55 -21.86
CA VAL A 219 -6.36 -13.68 -22.76
C VAL A 219 -6.94 -13.40 -24.14
N GLU A 220 -8.13 -12.81 -24.18
CA GLU A 220 -8.78 -12.43 -25.43
C GLU A 220 -8.03 -11.28 -26.14
N HIS A 221 -7.48 -10.34 -25.37
CA HIS A 221 -6.67 -9.25 -25.90
C HIS A 221 -5.33 -9.75 -26.44
N TYR A 222 -4.67 -10.65 -25.71
CA TYR A 222 -3.37 -11.19 -26.09
C TYR A 222 -3.43 -12.10 -27.31
N GLY A 223 -4.58 -12.79 -27.53
CA GLY A 223 -4.75 -13.81 -28.56
C GLY A 223 -4.01 -15.11 -28.25
N TYR A 224 -3.66 -15.32 -26.98
CA TYR A 224 -3.07 -16.55 -26.43
C TYR A 224 -3.34 -16.59 -24.92
N MET A 225 -3.23 -17.79 -24.33
CA MET A 225 -3.51 -18.03 -22.93
C MET A 225 -2.23 -18.29 -22.14
N PRO A 226 -1.72 -17.34 -21.36
CA PRO A 226 -0.67 -17.58 -20.38
C PRO A 226 -1.26 -18.29 -19.16
N VAL A 227 -0.77 -19.50 -18.87
CA VAL A 227 -1.16 -20.30 -17.71
C VAL A 227 0.09 -20.77 -16.96
N GLN A 228 -0.09 -21.28 -15.76
CA GLN A 228 1.01 -21.85 -15.00
C GLN A 228 0.75 -23.30 -14.61
N ASN A 229 1.80 -24.11 -14.65
CA ASN A 229 1.85 -25.41 -14.02
C ASN A 229 2.61 -25.30 -12.68
N ASP A 230 3.02 -26.43 -12.10
CA ASP A 230 3.75 -26.43 -10.82
C ASP A 230 5.15 -25.77 -10.88
N LYS A 231 5.69 -25.54 -12.09
CA LYS A 231 7.11 -25.18 -12.27
C LYS A 231 7.32 -23.88 -13.03
N CYS A 232 6.55 -23.64 -14.08
CA CYS A 232 6.85 -22.59 -15.04
C CYS A 232 5.60 -22.05 -15.76
N LEU A 233 5.83 -20.97 -16.50
CA LEU A 233 4.88 -20.43 -17.47
C LEU A 233 4.63 -21.47 -18.59
N VAL A 234 3.37 -21.56 -18.98
CA VAL A 234 2.91 -22.32 -20.15
C VAL A 234 2.13 -21.37 -21.05
N ILE A 235 2.43 -21.36 -22.34
CA ILE A 235 1.70 -20.60 -23.34
C ILE A 235 0.82 -21.56 -24.14
N ALA A 236 -0.47 -21.33 -24.15
CA ALA A 236 -1.46 -22.05 -24.94
C ALA A 236 -2.14 -21.12 -25.96
N ASN A 237 -2.83 -21.70 -26.93
CA ASN A 237 -3.76 -20.95 -27.77
C ASN A 237 -4.94 -20.42 -26.90
N GLU A 238 -5.68 -19.43 -27.37
CA GLU A 238 -6.83 -18.86 -26.69
C GLU A 238 -7.91 -19.90 -26.29
N ASP A 239 -8.01 -20.98 -27.09
CA ASP A 239 -8.92 -22.10 -26.82
C ASP A 239 -8.36 -23.16 -25.86
N GLY A 240 -7.17 -22.93 -25.31
CA GLY A 240 -6.47 -23.84 -24.40
C GLY A 240 -5.67 -24.92 -25.10
N SER A 241 -5.75 -25.04 -26.42
CA SER A 241 -4.98 -26.04 -27.18
C SER A 241 -3.51 -25.62 -27.37
N GLY A 242 -2.67 -26.55 -27.77
CA GLY A 242 -1.29 -26.28 -28.20
C GLY A 242 -0.39 -25.76 -27.06
N ALA A 243 -0.65 -26.15 -25.84
CA ALA A 243 0.11 -25.74 -24.66
C ALA A 243 1.60 -26.09 -24.75
N ARG A 244 2.47 -25.13 -24.45
CA ARG A 244 3.94 -25.26 -24.52
C ARG A 244 4.57 -24.62 -23.30
N GLU A 245 5.45 -25.35 -22.63
CA GLU A 245 6.19 -24.86 -21.48
C GLU A 245 7.28 -23.85 -21.89
N VAL A 246 7.50 -22.87 -21.00
CA VAL A 246 8.64 -21.93 -21.05
C VAL A 246 9.45 -22.16 -19.77
N PRO A 247 10.30 -23.21 -19.72
CA PRO A 247 10.88 -23.73 -18.48
C PRO A 247 11.75 -22.72 -17.72
N GLU A 248 12.34 -21.75 -18.40
CA GLU A 248 13.16 -20.70 -17.81
C GLU A 248 12.32 -19.60 -17.12
N VAL A 249 11.03 -19.51 -17.39
CA VAL A 249 10.11 -18.55 -16.79
C VAL A 249 9.33 -19.23 -15.67
N THR A 250 9.83 -19.11 -14.46
CA THR A 250 9.22 -19.73 -13.28
C THR A 250 7.99 -18.94 -12.80
N ASN A 251 7.20 -19.54 -11.91
CA ASN A 251 6.02 -18.89 -11.33
C ASN A 251 6.35 -17.64 -10.48
N THR A 252 7.63 -17.36 -10.23
CA THR A 252 8.12 -16.15 -9.53
C THR A 252 8.77 -15.14 -10.46
N SER A 253 8.87 -15.42 -11.76
CA SER A 253 9.47 -14.50 -12.73
C SER A 253 8.59 -13.25 -12.92
N SER A 254 9.23 -12.10 -13.11
CA SER A 254 8.54 -10.87 -13.51
C SER A 254 8.24 -10.93 -15.01
N VAL A 255 6.96 -10.98 -15.33
CA VAL A 255 6.46 -11.11 -16.72
C VAL A 255 5.42 -10.04 -16.97
N LEU A 256 5.50 -9.40 -18.13
CA LEU A 256 4.47 -8.50 -18.65
C LEU A 256 3.99 -9.03 -20.01
N PHE A 257 2.70 -9.29 -20.12
CA PHE A 257 2.08 -9.85 -21.34
C PHE A 257 1.44 -8.76 -22.18
N ASP A 258 1.43 -8.99 -23.51
CA ASP A 258 0.69 -8.18 -24.47
C ASP A 258 0.32 -8.99 -25.72
N LYS A 259 -0.32 -8.35 -26.69
CA LYS A 259 -0.84 -8.99 -27.89
C LYS A 259 0.27 -9.62 -28.74
N GLY A 260 0.31 -10.95 -28.75
CA GLY A 260 1.23 -11.74 -29.56
C GLY A 260 2.65 -11.90 -28.99
N PHE A 261 2.98 -11.27 -27.86
CA PHE A 261 4.31 -11.39 -27.23
C PHE A 261 4.25 -11.12 -25.72
N PHE A 262 5.36 -11.39 -25.02
CA PHE A 262 5.52 -11.06 -23.61
C PHE A 262 6.98 -10.72 -23.27
N PHE A 263 7.16 -9.99 -22.18
CA PHE A 263 8.47 -9.57 -21.68
C PHE A 263 8.80 -10.29 -20.39
N VAL A 264 10.06 -10.69 -20.22
CA VAL A 264 10.54 -11.37 -19.03
C VAL A 264 11.83 -10.74 -18.55
N LEU A 265 11.94 -10.52 -17.24
CA LEU A 265 13.17 -10.10 -16.60
C LEU A 265 13.92 -11.29 -16.02
N PHE A 266 15.22 -11.38 -16.32
CA PHE A 266 16.13 -12.36 -15.75
C PHE A 266 17.32 -11.66 -15.10
N GLN A 267 17.74 -12.12 -13.94
CA GLN A 267 18.98 -11.68 -13.33
C GLN A 267 20.13 -12.59 -13.80
N ASP A 268 21.24 -11.97 -14.21
CA ASP A 268 22.47 -12.69 -14.50
C ASP A 268 23.25 -12.98 -13.20
N GLY A 269 24.34 -13.79 -13.32
CA GLY A 269 25.18 -14.13 -12.17
C GLY A 269 25.99 -12.95 -11.60
N ASN A 270 25.97 -11.77 -12.24
CA ASN A 270 26.67 -10.56 -11.83
C ASN A 270 25.75 -9.51 -11.21
N GLY A 271 24.45 -9.80 -11.11
CA GLY A 271 23.45 -8.89 -10.56
C GLY A 271 22.81 -7.94 -11.57
N ASN A 272 23.18 -8.01 -12.87
CA ASN A 272 22.49 -7.26 -13.91
C ASN A 272 21.16 -7.94 -14.25
N THR A 273 20.16 -7.14 -14.60
CA THR A 273 18.86 -7.63 -15.06
C THR A 273 18.75 -7.45 -16.57
N GLN A 274 18.44 -8.55 -17.26
CA GLN A 274 18.23 -8.59 -18.69
C GLN A 274 16.73 -8.70 -18.98
N CYS A 275 16.23 -7.88 -19.91
CA CYS A 275 14.86 -7.93 -20.39
C CYS A 275 14.83 -8.64 -21.75
N TYR A 276 14.00 -9.67 -21.84
CA TYR A 276 13.76 -10.39 -23.09
C TYR A 276 12.32 -10.24 -23.54
N ARG A 277 12.12 -10.03 -24.84
CA ARG A 277 10.84 -10.18 -25.53
C ARG A 277 10.72 -11.58 -26.09
N TYR A 278 9.61 -12.25 -25.84
CA TYR A 278 9.26 -13.55 -26.42
C TYR A 278 8.11 -13.39 -27.41
N ASP A 279 8.20 -14.02 -28.54
CA ASP A 279 7.06 -14.22 -29.44
C ASP A 279 6.16 -15.33 -28.88
N SER A 280 4.87 -15.07 -28.71
CA SER A 280 3.95 -16.02 -28.08
C SER A 280 3.69 -17.28 -28.94
N LYS A 281 3.89 -17.19 -30.25
CA LYS A 281 3.64 -18.30 -31.18
C LYS A 281 4.87 -19.21 -31.39
N THR A 282 6.06 -18.62 -31.46
CA THR A 282 7.29 -19.38 -31.72
C THR A 282 8.06 -19.69 -30.45
N LEU A 283 7.87 -18.90 -29.37
CA LEU A 283 8.65 -18.85 -28.15
C LEU A 283 10.13 -18.46 -28.40
N GLU A 284 10.42 -17.88 -29.57
CA GLU A 284 11.71 -17.26 -29.82
C GLU A 284 11.84 -16.00 -28.94
N LYS A 285 13.03 -15.84 -28.34
CA LYS A 285 13.32 -14.70 -27.50
C LYS A 285 14.40 -13.81 -28.07
N THR A 286 14.22 -12.54 -27.94
CA THR A 286 15.18 -11.49 -28.29
C THR A 286 15.49 -10.66 -27.09
N MET A 287 16.78 -10.43 -26.77
CA MET A 287 17.17 -9.51 -25.70
C MET A 287 16.82 -8.09 -26.12
N LEU A 288 16.07 -7.40 -25.29
CA LEU A 288 15.65 -6.02 -25.53
C LEU A 288 16.66 -5.03 -24.94
N PHE A 289 16.99 -5.20 -23.65
CA PHE A 289 18.00 -4.38 -22.96
C PHE A 289 18.58 -5.11 -21.75
N GLU A 290 19.67 -4.55 -21.19
CA GLU A 290 20.28 -4.96 -19.93
C GLU A 290 20.42 -3.73 -19.02
N SER A 291 20.18 -3.89 -17.72
CA SER A 291 20.26 -2.82 -16.72
C SER A 291 20.89 -3.34 -15.43
N PRO A 292 21.84 -2.60 -14.84
CA PRO A 292 22.38 -2.91 -13.51
C PRO A 292 21.43 -2.48 -12.37
N ASP A 293 20.40 -1.70 -12.66
CA ASP A 293 19.58 -0.98 -11.70
C ASP A 293 18.24 -1.67 -11.38
N ASN A 294 18.18 -2.99 -11.41
CA ASN A 294 17.01 -3.81 -11.06
C ASN A 294 15.66 -3.24 -11.59
N PRO A 295 15.42 -3.26 -12.91
CA PRO A 295 14.23 -2.71 -13.52
C PRO A 295 12.96 -3.46 -13.09
N GLN A 296 11.86 -2.72 -12.95
CA GLN A 296 10.52 -3.27 -12.76
C GLN A 296 9.64 -2.85 -13.93
N LEU A 297 9.05 -3.84 -14.60
CA LEU A 297 8.15 -3.59 -15.73
C LEU A 297 6.86 -2.95 -15.24
N ILE A 298 6.42 -1.91 -15.93
CA ILE A 298 5.21 -1.18 -15.62
C ILE A 298 4.12 -1.47 -16.65
N GLN A 299 4.41 -1.17 -17.92
CA GLN A 299 3.41 -1.21 -18.97
C GLN A 299 4.06 -1.25 -20.34
N TYR A 300 3.43 -1.93 -21.30
CA TYR A 300 3.73 -1.76 -22.73
C TYR A 300 2.66 -0.86 -23.36
N ARG A 301 3.07 0.13 -24.13
CA ARG A 301 2.16 1.02 -24.85
C ARG A 301 2.84 1.64 -26.08
N ASP A 302 2.14 1.67 -27.20
CA ASP A 302 2.52 2.39 -28.41
C ASP A 302 3.95 2.09 -28.90
N GLY A 303 4.37 0.81 -28.83
CA GLY A 303 5.70 0.37 -29.26
C GLY A 303 6.80 0.50 -28.19
N TYR A 304 6.48 1.02 -27.01
CA TYR A 304 7.43 1.20 -25.91
C TYR A 304 7.09 0.34 -24.70
N LEU A 305 8.12 -0.27 -24.13
CA LEU A 305 8.06 -0.92 -22.83
C LEU A 305 8.50 0.09 -21.76
N TYR A 306 7.58 0.47 -20.88
CA TYR A 306 7.85 1.35 -19.76
C TYR A 306 8.27 0.57 -18.53
N PHE A 307 9.32 1.03 -17.86
CA PHE A 307 9.82 0.42 -16.63
C PHE A 307 10.40 1.49 -15.70
N ARG A 308 10.42 1.19 -14.41
CA ARG A 308 11.14 1.98 -13.42
C ARG A 308 12.40 1.25 -12.99
N THR A 309 13.39 1.97 -12.57
CA THR A 309 14.54 1.40 -11.86
C THR A 309 14.42 1.75 -10.39
N ASN A 310 14.57 0.72 -9.58
CA ASN A 310 14.67 0.85 -8.15
C ASN A 310 16.14 0.60 -7.82
N LYS A 311 16.93 1.66 -7.74
CA LYS A 311 18.22 1.51 -7.09
C LYS A 311 17.90 1.24 -5.64
N ALA A 312 18.01 -0.01 -5.22
CA ALA A 312 17.91 -0.38 -3.83
C ALA A 312 18.76 0.61 -3.03
N TYR A 313 18.11 1.35 -2.11
CA TYR A 313 18.77 2.30 -1.20
C TYR A 313 19.31 3.60 -1.84
N GLN A 314 18.67 4.13 -2.87
CA GLN A 314 18.96 5.49 -3.28
C GLN A 314 18.43 6.51 -2.27
N THR A 315 19.27 7.51 -2.02
CA THR A 315 18.90 8.71 -1.27
C THR A 315 17.61 9.30 -1.82
N VAL A 316 16.72 9.71 -0.93
CA VAL A 316 15.41 10.35 -1.18
C VAL A 316 15.46 11.47 -2.24
N SER A 317 16.65 11.98 -2.56
CA SER A 317 16.88 13.11 -3.46
C SER A 317 16.70 12.83 -4.95
N GLU A 318 16.70 11.56 -5.39
CA GLU A 318 16.71 11.25 -6.83
C GLU A 318 15.33 10.85 -7.41
N GLY A 319 14.35 10.51 -6.55
CA GLY A 319 13.02 10.08 -6.99
C GLY A 319 13.01 8.79 -7.81
N THR A 320 11.83 8.31 -8.15
CA THR A 320 11.67 7.13 -9.01
C THR A 320 11.98 7.48 -10.46
N GLN A 321 12.95 6.79 -11.04
CA GLN A 321 13.34 7.00 -12.44
C GLN A 321 12.54 6.11 -13.36
N PHE A 322 11.85 6.72 -14.33
CA PHE A 322 11.11 6.04 -15.38
C PHE A 322 11.90 6.04 -16.67
N TYR A 323 11.92 4.87 -17.30
CA TYR A 323 12.54 4.65 -18.59
C TYR A 323 11.54 4.04 -19.56
N LYS A 324 11.81 4.19 -20.84
CA LYS A 324 11.12 3.48 -21.91
C LYS A 324 12.15 2.83 -22.82
N ALA A 325 11.87 1.60 -23.23
CA ALA A 325 12.62 0.89 -24.26
C ALA A 325 11.76 0.78 -25.51
N GLU A 326 12.25 1.20 -26.66
CA GLU A 326 11.60 0.96 -27.93
C GLU A 326 11.72 -0.52 -28.27
N VAL A 327 10.58 -1.20 -28.46
CA VAL A 327 10.54 -2.66 -28.52
C VAL A 327 11.14 -3.21 -29.83
N GLU A 328 11.18 -2.42 -30.90
CA GLU A 328 11.78 -2.84 -32.18
C GLU A 328 13.30 -2.71 -32.18
N THR A 329 13.84 -1.65 -31.57
CA THR A 329 15.28 -1.34 -31.62
C THR A 329 16.03 -1.71 -30.35
N GLY A 330 15.34 -1.83 -29.21
CA GLY A 330 15.94 -1.99 -27.89
C GLY A 330 16.56 -0.69 -27.34
N GLU A 331 16.36 0.46 -28.01
CA GLU A 331 16.89 1.73 -27.53
C GLU A 331 16.19 2.15 -26.22
N VAL A 332 16.97 2.35 -25.17
CA VAL A 332 16.48 2.79 -23.86
C VAL A 332 16.70 4.28 -23.70
N SER A 333 15.66 4.98 -23.30
CA SER A 333 15.71 6.40 -22.97
C SER A 333 14.98 6.71 -21.67
N LYS A 334 15.38 7.77 -20.98
CA LYS A 334 14.68 8.25 -19.80
C LYS A 334 13.33 8.86 -20.22
N ALA A 335 12.25 8.42 -19.60
CA ALA A 335 10.90 8.88 -19.90
C ALA A 335 10.43 9.97 -18.92
N ALA A 336 10.72 9.79 -17.62
CA ALA A 336 10.36 10.76 -16.58
C ALA A 336 11.19 10.51 -15.31
N ALA A 337 11.22 11.49 -14.39
CA ALA A 337 11.64 11.32 -13.02
C ALA A 337 10.50 11.78 -12.12
N ILE A 338 9.97 10.88 -11.31
CA ILE A 338 8.92 11.21 -10.35
C ILE A 338 9.61 11.42 -9.01
N MET A 339 9.72 12.69 -8.63
CA MET A 339 10.27 13.09 -7.35
C MET A 339 9.21 12.86 -6.28
N THR A 340 9.48 11.97 -5.36
CA THR A 340 8.75 11.91 -4.10
C THR A 340 9.33 12.94 -3.15
N GLU A 341 8.48 13.69 -2.44
CA GLU A 341 9.00 14.59 -1.41
C GLU A 341 9.63 13.77 -0.28
N PRO A 342 10.70 14.29 0.36
CA PRO A 342 11.26 13.67 1.55
C PRO A 342 10.18 13.53 2.62
N GLY A 343 10.13 12.40 3.29
CA GLY A 343 9.11 12.12 4.29
C GLY A 343 7.96 11.23 3.81
N THR A 344 7.95 10.84 2.54
CA THR A 344 6.94 9.95 1.97
C THR A 344 7.44 8.51 1.77
N LEU A 345 8.59 8.19 2.31
CA LEU A 345 9.14 6.84 2.28
C LEU A 345 8.42 5.93 3.28
N ASN A 346 7.20 5.58 2.98
CA ASN A 346 6.70 4.31 3.44
C ASN A 346 7.44 3.23 2.66
N MET A 347 8.41 2.57 3.26
CA MET A 347 9.18 1.47 2.61
C MET A 347 8.29 0.34 2.09
N TYR A 348 7.02 0.33 2.44
CA TYR A 348 6.00 -0.62 1.98
C TYR A 348 5.08 -0.07 0.90
N ASP A 349 5.07 1.25 0.66
CA ASP A 349 4.28 1.90 -0.38
C ASP A 349 5.04 2.09 -1.71
N ASP A 350 6.13 1.37 -1.87
CA ASP A 350 6.95 1.36 -3.09
C ASP A 350 6.21 0.73 -4.30
N THR A 351 4.98 0.36 -4.11
CA THR A 351 4.03 0.03 -5.18
C THR A 351 3.27 1.27 -5.62
N GLY A 352 3.93 2.39 -5.84
CA GLY A 352 3.30 3.51 -6.51
C GLY A 352 2.56 3.00 -7.73
N ASN A 353 1.23 3.09 -7.71
CA ASN A 353 0.38 2.68 -8.80
C ASN A 353 0.61 3.66 -9.94
N PHE A 354 1.50 3.27 -10.85
CA PHE A 354 1.84 4.06 -12.01
C PHE A 354 0.97 3.63 -13.18
N PHE A 355 0.39 4.61 -13.85
CA PHE A 355 -0.35 4.40 -15.07
C PHE A 355 0.22 5.28 -16.18
N VAL A 356 0.64 4.65 -17.28
CA VAL A 356 1.21 5.35 -18.43
C VAL A 356 0.13 5.56 -19.48
N THR A 357 -0.11 6.82 -19.85
CA THR A 357 -0.87 7.20 -21.04
C THR A 357 0.08 7.49 -22.20
N GLY A 358 -0.43 7.89 -23.37
CA GLY A 358 0.43 8.23 -24.53
C GLY A 358 1.41 9.38 -24.25
N ASP A 359 1.08 10.28 -23.33
CA ASP A 359 1.80 11.54 -23.09
C ASP A 359 2.22 11.77 -21.63
N ALA A 360 1.70 11.00 -20.66
CA ALA A 360 1.96 11.20 -19.24
C ALA A 360 2.04 9.92 -18.44
N VAL A 361 2.69 10.01 -17.28
CA VAL A 361 2.60 9.04 -16.18
C VAL A 361 1.73 9.64 -15.09
N TYR A 362 0.74 8.88 -14.65
CA TYR A 362 -0.09 9.20 -13.50
C TYR A 362 0.29 8.31 -12.32
N CYS A 363 0.30 8.88 -11.12
CA CYS A 363 0.53 8.13 -9.88
C CYS A 363 -0.17 8.81 -8.70
N GLN A 364 -0.35 8.08 -7.61
CA GLN A 364 -0.75 8.70 -6.35
C GLN A 364 0.49 9.34 -5.72
N GLU A 365 0.34 10.54 -5.21
CA GLU A 365 1.42 11.30 -4.60
C GLU A 365 0.97 11.92 -3.29
N ILE A 366 1.86 11.89 -2.32
CA ILE A 366 1.67 12.55 -1.03
C ILE A 366 2.42 13.87 -1.06
N LYS A 367 1.73 14.94 -0.73
CA LYS A 367 2.32 16.26 -0.56
C LYS A 367 1.61 17.03 0.54
N ASP A 368 2.38 17.67 1.42
CA ASP A 368 1.85 18.47 2.53
C ASP A 368 0.73 17.72 3.29
N TYR A 369 0.95 16.41 3.57
CA TYR A 369 -0.02 15.52 4.25
C TYR A 369 -1.37 15.39 3.51
N GLY A 370 -1.40 15.72 2.25
CA GLY A 370 -2.51 15.46 1.34
C GLY A 370 -2.14 14.38 0.33
N VAL A 371 -3.11 13.59 -0.12
CA VAL A 371 -2.92 12.64 -1.21
C VAL A 371 -3.56 13.19 -2.47
N TYR A 372 -2.82 13.17 -3.56
CA TYR A 372 -3.18 13.73 -4.86
C TYR A 372 -2.97 12.70 -5.97
N ILE A 373 -3.53 12.96 -7.12
CA ILE A 373 -3.04 12.35 -8.36
C ILE A 373 -1.98 13.29 -8.95
N GLY A 374 -0.78 12.77 -9.12
CA GLY A 374 0.32 13.40 -9.85
C GLY A 374 0.27 13.03 -11.32
N LYS A 375 0.48 14.01 -12.20
CA LYS A 375 0.63 13.87 -13.65
C LYS A 375 2.01 14.36 -14.03
N THR A 376 2.83 13.52 -14.63
CA THR A 376 4.17 13.88 -15.13
C THR A 376 4.23 13.61 -16.63
N LEU A 377 4.54 14.66 -17.43
CA LEU A 377 4.62 14.52 -18.89
C LEU A 377 5.84 13.70 -19.32
N LEU A 378 5.64 12.78 -20.28
CA LEU A 378 6.67 11.83 -20.74
C LEU A 378 7.74 12.42 -21.67
N ASN A 379 7.52 13.58 -22.25
CA ASN A 379 8.35 14.14 -23.33
C ASN A 379 9.39 15.16 -22.90
N ALA A 380 9.66 15.29 -21.60
CA ALA A 380 10.65 16.24 -21.12
C ALA A 380 12.02 15.56 -20.93
N ASN A 381 13.04 16.12 -21.57
CA ASN A 381 14.41 15.61 -21.52
C ASN A 381 15.06 15.61 -20.13
N ASP A 382 14.43 16.23 -19.11
CA ASP A 382 14.97 16.42 -17.76
C ASP A 382 13.99 16.08 -16.62
N GLY A 383 13.01 15.22 -16.85
CA GLY A 383 11.93 14.98 -15.90
C GLY A 383 10.86 16.06 -16.06
N GLY A 384 9.76 15.71 -16.74
CA GLY A 384 8.73 16.68 -17.15
C GLY A 384 8.13 17.44 -15.97
N GLU A 385 7.52 18.57 -16.30
CA GLU A 385 6.77 19.34 -15.32
C GLU A 385 5.69 18.46 -14.68
N LYS A 386 5.78 18.33 -13.37
CA LYS A 386 4.85 17.57 -12.55
C LYS A 386 3.70 18.47 -12.14
N THR A 387 2.49 18.02 -12.35
CA THR A 387 1.27 18.70 -11.93
C THR A 387 0.54 17.85 -10.89
N LEU A 388 0.20 18.43 -9.75
CA LEU A 388 -0.72 17.82 -8.79
C LEU A 388 -2.15 18.20 -9.14
N ILE A 389 -2.96 17.21 -9.44
CA ILE A 389 -4.36 17.39 -9.82
C ILE A 389 -5.20 17.70 -8.59
N LYS A 390 -6.04 18.72 -8.69
CA LYS A 390 -6.95 19.17 -7.62
C LYS A 390 -8.38 18.64 -7.86
N PRO A 391 -9.19 18.42 -6.81
CA PRO A 391 -8.83 18.53 -5.39
C PRO A 391 -7.88 17.42 -4.91
N ALA A 392 -7.36 17.54 -3.69
CA ALA A 392 -6.69 16.41 -3.05
C ALA A 392 -7.68 15.27 -2.81
N LEU A 393 -7.24 14.04 -3.00
CA LEU A 393 -8.03 12.85 -2.65
C LEU A 393 -8.25 12.74 -1.14
N TYR A 394 -7.30 13.26 -0.40
CA TYR A 394 -7.31 13.28 1.05
C TYR A 394 -6.50 14.47 1.57
N GLN A 395 -6.94 15.05 2.67
CA GLN A 395 -6.22 16.05 3.44
C GLN A 395 -6.10 15.58 4.88
N SER A 396 -4.89 15.47 5.38
CA SER A 396 -4.66 15.08 6.77
C SER A 396 -5.23 16.12 7.74
N PRO A 397 -5.79 15.69 8.88
CA PRO A 397 -6.12 16.61 9.99
C PRO A 397 -4.93 17.46 10.48
N ILE A 398 -3.70 17.01 10.26
CA ILE A 398 -2.46 17.76 10.55
C ILE A 398 -2.53 19.17 9.98
N ASN A 399 -2.99 19.34 8.74
CA ASN A 399 -3.08 20.64 8.06
C ASN A 399 -4.07 21.63 8.71
N LYS A 400 -4.93 21.14 9.62
CA LYS A 400 -5.83 21.99 10.40
C LYS A 400 -5.22 22.43 11.73
N LEU A 401 -4.15 21.76 12.17
CA LEU A 401 -3.50 21.99 13.46
C LEU A 401 -2.21 22.78 13.31
N GLY A 402 -1.53 22.66 12.18
CA GLY A 402 -0.23 23.24 11.95
C GLY A 402 0.42 22.75 10.68
N HIS A 403 1.73 22.68 10.70
CA HIS A 403 2.56 22.20 9.62
C HIS A 403 3.69 21.31 10.15
N VAL A 404 4.34 20.58 9.29
CA VAL A 404 5.46 19.71 9.68
C VAL A 404 6.76 20.32 9.20
N GLU A 405 7.74 20.34 10.10
CA GLU A 405 9.12 20.70 9.81
C GLU A 405 10.00 19.45 9.89
N ALA A 406 10.91 19.30 8.93
CA ALA A 406 11.83 18.18 8.88
C ALA A 406 13.29 18.65 8.96
N GLU A 407 14.11 17.90 9.67
CA GLU A 407 15.56 18.09 9.69
C GLU A 407 16.24 16.85 9.11
N LYS A 408 17.20 17.09 8.18
CA LYS A 408 18.07 16.05 7.62
C LYS A 408 19.46 16.19 8.19
N LYS A 409 20.06 15.06 8.57
CA LYS A 409 21.40 15.02 9.09
C LYS A 409 22.15 13.83 8.51
N GLU A 410 23.33 14.09 7.94
CA GLU A 410 24.26 13.04 7.52
C GLU A 410 25.46 13.04 8.47
N LEU A 411 25.77 11.87 9.00
CA LEU A 411 26.90 11.70 9.90
C LEU A 411 27.96 10.82 9.24
N PRO A 412 29.21 11.33 9.13
CA PRO A 412 30.31 10.53 8.59
C PRO A 412 30.74 9.45 9.60
N CYS A 413 31.38 8.41 9.09
CA CYS A 413 32.13 7.47 9.95
C CYS A 413 33.27 8.19 10.68
N SER A 414 33.85 7.54 11.68
CA SER A 414 35.05 8.02 12.37
C SER A 414 36.22 8.28 11.42
N CYS A 415 36.26 7.62 10.29
CA CYS A 415 37.23 7.78 9.21
C CYS A 415 37.01 9.05 8.37
N GLY A 416 35.82 9.60 8.34
CA GLY A 416 35.44 10.85 7.65
C GLY A 416 35.31 10.76 6.15
N ASP A 417 35.43 9.58 5.53
CA ASP A 417 35.42 9.39 4.08
C ASP A 417 34.12 8.74 3.54
N LYS A 418 33.22 8.31 4.44
CA LYS A 418 31.92 7.73 4.10
C LYS A 418 30.82 8.24 5.02
N THR A 419 29.63 8.41 4.48
CA THR A 419 28.42 8.59 5.28
C THR A 419 28.07 7.27 5.98
N ALA A 420 28.04 7.30 7.30
CA ALA A 420 27.73 6.16 8.14
C ALA A 420 26.23 6.10 8.50
N LEU A 421 25.61 7.27 8.70
CA LEU A 421 24.21 7.41 9.07
C LEU A 421 23.55 8.57 8.31
N GLU A 422 22.40 8.32 7.74
CA GLU A 422 21.48 9.33 7.22
C GLU A 422 20.24 9.40 8.11
N MET A 423 19.86 10.61 8.50
CA MET A 423 18.71 10.87 9.35
C MET A 423 17.73 11.80 8.65
N TYR A 424 16.45 11.49 8.80
CA TYR A 424 15.33 12.34 8.43
C TYR A 424 14.36 12.36 9.61
N VAL A 425 14.19 13.52 10.26
CA VAL A 425 13.43 13.62 11.51
C VAL A 425 12.45 14.78 11.43
N GLU A 426 11.18 14.46 11.48
CA GLU A 426 10.07 15.42 11.47
C GLU A 426 9.63 15.82 12.87
N LYS A 427 8.97 16.97 12.94
CA LYS A 427 8.13 17.41 14.07
C LYS A 427 6.89 18.12 13.55
N LEU A 428 5.78 17.94 14.23
CA LEU A 428 4.60 18.79 14.05
C LEU A 428 4.81 20.12 14.76
N VAL A 429 4.60 21.23 14.07
CA VAL A 429 4.56 22.57 14.61
C VAL A 429 3.10 23.05 14.63
N PHE A 430 2.51 23.15 15.80
CA PHE A 430 1.16 23.65 15.96
C PHE A 430 1.11 25.15 15.71
N ASP A 431 0.16 25.61 14.91
CA ASP A 431 0.00 27.01 14.56
C ASP A 431 -0.65 27.81 15.70
N GLY A 432 -0.17 29.03 15.93
CA GLY A 432 -0.67 29.97 16.93
C GLY A 432 0.39 30.43 17.93
N ASP A 433 0.01 31.41 18.76
CA ASP A 433 0.94 32.11 19.67
C ASP A 433 0.65 31.87 21.16
N GLY A 434 -0.33 31.02 21.50
CA GLY A 434 -0.75 30.76 22.88
C GLY A 434 0.30 30.00 23.72
N ASP A 435 0.23 30.11 25.05
CA ASP A 435 1.13 29.38 25.95
C ASP A 435 0.99 27.86 25.78
N ALA A 436 -0.23 27.37 25.55
CA ALA A 436 -0.51 25.98 25.31
C ALA A 436 0.17 25.51 24.00
N ILE A 437 0.06 26.30 22.92
CA ILE A 437 0.72 26.01 21.63
C ILE A 437 2.25 25.94 21.81
N ARG A 438 2.84 26.91 22.50
CA ARG A 438 4.28 26.91 22.80
C ARG A 438 4.71 25.68 23.61
N ALA A 439 3.87 25.24 24.55
CA ALA A 439 4.16 24.05 25.35
C ALA A 439 4.13 22.77 24.50
N MET A 440 3.12 22.60 23.63
CA MET A 440 3.05 21.47 22.70
C MET A 440 4.23 21.46 21.72
N ASN A 441 4.53 22.60 21.09
CA ASN A 441 5.66 22.75 20.17
C ASN A 441 6.99 22.42 20.82
N LYS A 442 7.17 22.78 22.10
CA LYS A 442 8.37 22.45 22.86
C LYS A 442 8.55 20.94 23.02
N VAL A 443 7.49 20.19 23.28
CA VAL A 443 7.55 18.71 23.40
C VAL A 443 7.97 18.10 22.06
N MET A 444 7.37 18.54 20.95
CA MET A 444 7.71 18.05 19.61
C MET A 444 9.16 18.37 19.25
N GLU A 445 9.63 19.58 19.54
CA GLU A 445 11.03 19.99 19.36
C GLU A 445 11.99 19.15 20.19
N GLU A 446 11.71 18.95 21.49
CA GLU A 446 12.54 18.14 22.39
C GLU A 446 12.68 16.70 21.87
N ARG A 447 11.60 16.13 21.30
CA ARG A 447 11.65 14.79 20.70
C ARG A 447 12.51 14.76 19.44
N GLN A 448 12.32 15.73 18.53
CA GLN A 448 13.15 15.84 17.32
C GLN A 448 14.64 15.94 17.66
N GLN A 449 14.97 16.84 18.59
CA GLN A 449 16.38 17.04 19.00
C GLN A 449 16.97 15.82 19.72
N ALA A 450 16.17 15.08 20.50
CA ALA A 450 16.60 13.84 21.13
C ALA A 450 16.96 12.77 20.09
N LEU A 451 16.15 12.62 19.03
CA LEU A 451 16.43 11.69 17.94
C LEU A 451 17.66 12.11 17.14
N LEU A 452 17.78 13.39 16.78
CA LEU A 452 18.97 13.90 16.06
C LEU A 452 20.26 13.70 16.85
N LYS A 453 20.19 13.84 18.17
CA LYS A 453 21.33 13.58 19.06
C LYS A 453 21.67 12.09 19.16
N SER A 454 20.68 11.19 19.18
CA SER A 454 20.93 9.75 19.24
C SER A 454 21.74 9.24 18.05
N GLY A 455 21.70 9.93 16.91
CA GLY A 455 22.51 9.61 15.74
C GLY A 455 24.02 9.68 16.00
N ASP A 456 24.47 10.61 16.82
CA ASP A 456 25.89 10.72 17.21
C ASP A 456 26.34 9.49 18.01
N ASP A 457 25.46 8.99 18.89
CA ASP A 457 25.71 7.76 19.65
C ASP A 457 25.70 6.55 18.72
N MET A 458 24.73 6.45 17.78
CA MET A 458 24.65 5.35 16.81
C MET A 458 25.94 5.22 16.00
N VAL A 459 26.42 6.32 15.43
CA VAL A 459 27.68 6.31 14.64
C VAL A 459 28.87 5.92 15.50
N SER A 460 28.91 6.30 16.78
CA SER A 460 30.02 5.97 17.68
C SER A 460 30.18 4.47 17.95
N TYR A 461 29.12 3.69 17.78
CA TYR A 461 29.14 2.22 17.94
C TYR A 461 29.45 1.45 16.66
N LEU A 462 29.52 2.12 15.51
CA LEU A 462 29.84 1.46 14.24
C LEU A 462 31.33 1.11 14.17
N ASP A 463 31.62 -0.16 13.92
CA ASP A 463 33.00 -0.63 13.69
C ASP A 463 33.53 -0.08 12.36
N GLU A 464 34.68 0.57 12.39
CA GLU A 464 35.32 1.16 11.21
C GLU A 464 35.58 0.11 10.11
N ALA A 465 36.00 -1.10 10.49
CA ALA A 465 36.24 -2.18 9.54
C ALA A 465 34.93 -2.65 8.88
N TRP A 466 33.85 -2.64 9.62
CA TRP A 466 32.52 -2.94 9.07
C TRP A 466 32.06 -1.87 8.08
N VAL A 467 32.21 -0.58 8.41
CA VAL A 467 31.83 0.54 7.51
C VAL A 467 32.60 0.49 6.19
N HIS A 468 33.84 -0.01 6.19
CA HIS A 468 34.64 -0.17 4.99
C HIS A 468 34.42 -1.50 4.25
N SER A 469 33.64 -2.41 4.78
CA SER A 469 33.33 -3.68 4.11
C SER A 469 32.45 -3.46 2.87
N SER A 470 32.47 -4.43 1.94
CA SER A 470 31.58 -4.45 0.77
C SER A 470 30.12 -4.65 1.14
N ASP A 471 29.85 -5.16 2.33
CA ASP A 471 28.52 -5.53 2.81
C ASP A 471 27.87 -4.40 3.61
N PHE A 472 28.63 -3.36 3.94
CA PHE A 472 28.10 -2.20 4.65
C PHE A 472 27.06 -1.47 3.79
N ARG A 473 25.94 -1.17 4.42
CA ARG A 473 24.94 -0.23 3.91
C ARG A 473 24.85 0.93 4.89
N THR A 474 24.70 2.14 4.37
CA THR A 474 24.50 3.32 5.21
C THR A 474 23.35 3.08 6.16
N THR A 475 23.57 3.28 7.44
CA THR A 475 22.53 3.23 8.45
C THR A 475 21.52 4.36 8.19
N THR A 476 20.23 4.11 8.38
CA THR A 476 19.22 5.15 8.24
C THR A 476 18.34 5.23 9.48
N LEU A 477 17.97 6.45 9.86
CA LEU A 477 16.92 6.74 10.84
C LEU A 477 15.92 7.68 10.19
N THR A 478 14.69 7.21 10.02
CA THR A 478 13.56 8.06 9.62
C THR A 478 12.58 8.20 10.78
N TYR A 479 12.00 9.38 10.93
CA TYR A 479 10.96 9.66 11.91
C TYR A 479 10.00 10.68 11.31
N GLU A 480 8.76 10.28 11.12
CA GLU A 480 7.77 11.01 10.35
C GLU A 480 6.49 11.17 11.16
N ILE A 481 5.82 12.31 11.01
CA ILE A 481 4.49 12.51 11.60
C ILE A 481 3.47 11.74 10.78
N ALA A 482 2.98 10.63 11.31
CA ALA A 482 2.12 9.70 10.60
C ALA A 482 0.67 10.17 10.53
N GLY A 483 0.14 10.79 11.61
CA GLY A 483 -1.26 11.18 11.63
C GLY A 483 -1.77 11.79 12.93
N ILE A 484 -3.07 11.93 12.97
CA ILE A 484 -3.84 12.33 14.15
C ILE A 484 -4.86 11.23 14.41
N ASN A 485 -4.70 10.53 15.53
CA ASN A 485 -5.54 9.38 15.91
C ASN A 485 -6.79 9.79 16.68
N TYR A 486 -6.71 10.96 17.35
CA TYR A 486 -7.84 11.55 18.05
C TYR A 486 -7.74 13.07 17.99
N LEU A 487 -8.87 13.73 17.75
CA LEU A 487 -8.95 15.19 17.75
C LEU A 487 -10.35 15.64 18.15
N ASP A 488 -10.43 16.38 19.27
CA ASP A 488 -11.62 17.14 19.61
C ASP A 488 -11.27 18.60 20.00
N ALA A 489 -12.22 19.33 20.58
CA ALA A 489 -11.98 20.70 21.00
C ALA A 489 -10.87 20.82 22.05
N ARG A 490 -10.66 19.77 22.88
CA ARG A 490 -9.77 19.80 24.03
C ARG A 490 -8.54 18.91 23.89
N TYR A 491 -8.65 17.74 23.26
CA TYR A 491 -7.56 16.80 23.19
C TYR A 491 -7.11 16.56 21.75
N VAL A 492 -5.84 16.26 21.58
CA VAL A 492 -5.27 15.78 20.31
C VAL A 492 -4.29 14.65 20.59
N CYS A 493 -4.34 13.60 19.80
CA CYS A 493 -3.38 12.50 19.79
C CYS A 493 -2.64 12.48 18.47
N VAL A 494 -1.36 12.83 18.49
CA VAL A 494 -0.47 12.84 17.32
C VAL A 494 0.28 11.52 17.27
N GLU A 495 0.31 10.89 16.12
CA GLU A 495 1.11 9.70 15.82
C GLU A 495 2.36 10.08 15.03
N ALA A 496 3.49 9.49 15.40
CA ALA A 496 4.73 9.57 14.65
C ALA A 496 5.35 8.18 14.51
N ASP A 497 5.73 7.82 13.29
CA ASP A 497 6.37 6.56 12.95
C ASP A 497 7.87 6.74 12.79
N GLY A 498 8.63 5.85 13.40
CA GLY A 498 10.07 5.79 13.28
C GLY A 498 10.54 4.47 12.67
N TYR A 499 11.66 4.53 11.98
CA TYR A 499 12.30 3.36 11.42
C TYR A 499 13.82 3.50 11.47
N GLU A 500 14.48 2.52 12.06
CA GLU A 500 15.92 2.45 12.15
C GLU A 500 16.42 1.24 11.37
N TYR A 501 17.33 1.47 10.41
CA TYR A 501 18.01 0.41 9.69
C TYR A 501 19.52 0.52 9.89
N SER A 502 20.10 -0.49 10.53
CA SER A 502 21.54 -0.59 10.79
C SER A 502 22.21 -1.79 10.10
N GLY A 503 21.54 -2.33 9.09
CA GLY A 503 21.96 -3.53 8.35
C GLY A 503 21.15 -4.76 8.71
N GLY A 504 21.30 -5.82 7.92
CA GLY A 504 20.57 -7.08 8.08
C GLY A 504 19.36 -7.19 7.14
N ALA A 505 18.43 -8.10 7.47
CA ALA A 505 17.29 -8.41 6.62
C ALA A 505 16.21 -7.32 6.60
N HIS A 506 16.05 -6.58 7.69
CA HIS A 506 15.10 -5.48 7.87
C HIS A 506 15.57 -4.56 9.00
N GLY A 507 15.00 -3.37 9.09
CA GLY A 507 15.20 -2.46 10.22
C GLY A 507 14.17 -2.65 11.32
N ASN A 508 14.19 -1.75 12.30
CA ASN A 508 13.33 -1.77 13.46
C ASN A 508 12.37 -0.59 13.41
N PRO A 509 11.07 -0.83 13.17
CA PRO A 509 10.05 0.21 13.28
C PRO A 509 9.74 0.48 14.76
N PHE A 510 9.42 1.75 15.05
CA PHE A 510 8.92 2.17 16.34
C PHE A 510 7.88 3.27 16.17
N ARG A 511 7.05 3.49 17.18
CA ARG A 511 6.00 4.50 17.17
C ARG A 511 6.04 5.33 18.43
N ASP A 512 5.74 6.61 18.28
CA ASP A 512 5.47 7.53 19.36
C ASP A 512 4.06 8.10 19.21
N TYR A 513 3.39 8.25 20.35
CA TYR A 513 2.10 8.92 20.41
C TYR A 513 2.17 10.06 21.43
N PHE A 514 1.69 11.23 21.03
CA PHE A 514 1.66 12.42 21.86
C PHE A 514 0.21 12.82 22.11
N VAL A 515 -0.25 12.57 23.33
CA VAL A 515 -1.58 13.00 23.74
C VAL A 515 -1.45 14.34 24.44
N PHE A 516 -2.07 15.39 23.90
CA PHE A 516 -2.03 16.73 24.48
C PHE A 516 -3.42 17.21 24.93
N ASP A 517 -3.47 17.90 26.08
CA ASP A 517 -4.56 18.80 26.43
C ASP A 517 -4.30 20.13 25.70
N ARG A 518 -5.12 20.46 24.71
CA ARG A 518 -4.97 21.64 23.84
C ARG A 518 -5.22 22.97 24.57
N GLU A 519 -5.93 22.93 25.69
CA GLU A 519 -6.18 24.13 26.52
C GLU A 519 -4.96 24.52 27.32
N THR A 520 -4.24 23.53 27.86
CA THR A 520 -3.06 23.75 28.72
C THR A 520 -1.73 23.54 28.03
N GLY A 521 -1.72 22.82 26.90
CA GLY A 521 -0.52 22.36 26.20
C GLY A 521 0.23 21.23 26.88
N LYS A 522 -0.35 20.65 27.95
CA LYS A 522 0.27 19.56 28.69
C LYS A 522 0.22 18.27 27.87
N GLN A 523 1.37 17.61 27.73
CA GLN A 523 1.38 16.20 27.29
C GLN A 523 0.84 15.34 28.44
N LEU A 524 -0.15 14.51 28.14
CA LEU A 524 -0.82 13.65 29.11
C LEU A 524 -0.14 12.27 29.15
N THR A 525 0.06 11.79 30.37
CA THR A 525 0.46 10.42 30.67
C THR A 525 -0.77 9.54 30.87
N LEU A 526 -0.58 8.20 30.85
CA LEU A 526 -1.68 7.28 31.13
C LEU A 526 -2.33 7.57 32.50
N SER A 527 -1.52 7.90 33.51
CA SER A 527 -2.02 8.28 34.85
C SER A 527 -2.80 9.59 34.91
N ASP A 528 -2.66 10.48 33.93
CA ASP A 528 -3.50 11.66 33.77
C ASP A 528 -4.89 11.32 33.21
N ILE A 529 -4.97 10.23 32.44
CA ILE A 529 -6.14 9.84 31.66
C ILE A 529 -7.03 8.85 32.41
N VAL A 530 -6.44 7.84 33.06
CA VAL A 530 -7.19 6.80 33.76
C VAL A 530 -6.96 6.85 35.28
N GLY A 531 -8.01 6.50 36.03
CA GLY A 531 -8.02 6.40 37.48
C GLY A 531 -7.86 4.98 38.01
N ASN A 532 -7.98 3.98 37.16
CA ASN A 532 -7.87 2.57 37.55
C ASN A 532 -6.54 2.29 38.26
N PRO A 533 -6.52 1.55 39.37
CA PRO A 533 -5.30 1.00 39.92
C PRO A 533 -4.55 0.14 38.91
N VAL A 534 -3.22 0.08 39.02
CA VAL A 534 -2.38 -0.69 38.06
C VAL A 534 -2.83 -2.16 37.98
N GLU A 535 -3.17 -2.77 39.10
CA GLU A 535 -3.63 -4.18 39.17
C GLU A 535 -4.97 -4.40 38.45
N GLU A 536 -5.78 -3.37 38.30
CA GLU A 536 -7.01 -3.42 37.52
C GLU A 536 -6.73 -3.25 36.03
N LEU A 537 -5.87 -2.29 35.66
CA LEU A 537 -5.41 -2.13 34.28
C LEU A 537 -4.74 -3.41 33.76
N GLN A 538 -3.89 -4.04 34.56
CA GLN A 538 -3.26 -5.31 34.24
C GLN A 538 -4.29 -6.37 33.84
N LYS A 539 -5.38 -6.50 34.59
CA LYS A 539 -6.45 -7.47 34.30
C LYS A 539 -7.22 -7.13 33.03
N ILE A 540 -7.53 -5.85 32.83
CA ILE A 540 -8.31 -5.40 31.67
C ILE A 540 -7.49 -5.61 30.40
N VAL A 541 -6.26 -5.11 30.37
CA VAL A 541 -5.40 -5.12 29.19
C VAL A 541 -4.92 -6.54 28.85
N SER A 542 -4.47 -7.33 29.86
CA SER A 542 -4.02 -8.70 29.62
C SER A 542 -5.15 -9.61 29.11
N LYS A 543 -6.36 -9.42 29.63
CA LYS A 543 -7.54 -10.12 29.11
C LYS A 543 -7.80 -9.76 27.63
N ALA A 544 -7.69 -8.50 27.26
CA ALA A 544 -7.92 -8.06 25.87
C ALA A 544 -6.87 -8.66 24.92
N PHE A 545 -5.59 -8.72 25.32
CA PHE A 545 -4.55 -9.38 24.51
C PHE A 545 -4.74 -10.89 24.42
N ARG A 546 -5.19 -11.55 25.48
CA ARG A 546 -5.58 -12.95 25.43
C ARG A 546 -6.72 -13.18 24.43
N GLU A 547 -7.77 -12.37 24.48
CA GLU A 547 -8.89 -12.47 23.52
C GLU A 547 -8.44 -12.20 22.08
N LEU A 548 -7.47 -11.30 21.87
CA LEU A 548 -6.85 -11.07 20.57
C LEU A 548 -6.16 -12.36 20.08
N ALA A 549 -5.34 -12.98 20.93
CA ALA A 549 -4.63 -14.22 20.59
C ALA A 549 -5.58 -15.38 20.28
N GLU A 550 -6.72 -15.48 21.00
CA GLU A 550 -7.72 -16.51 20.76
C GLU A 550 -8.52 -16.31 19.45
N LYS A 551 -8.70 -15.07 19.02
CA LYS A 551 -9.49 -14.70 17.82
C LYS A 551 -8.66 -14.64 16.54
N THR A 552 -7.36 -14.48 16.65
CA THR A 552 -6.46 -14.28 15.53
C THR A 552 -5.45 -15.42 15.44
N ASN A 553 -4.96 -15.71 14.23
CA ASN A 553 -3.85 -16.65 14.06
C ASN A 553 -2.49 -15.96 14.29
N PHE A 554 -2.45 -14.96 15.15
CA PHE A 554 -1.22 -14.31 15.53
C PHE A 554 -0.23 -15.33 16.11
N ALA A 555 1.04 -15.22 15.72
CA ALA A 555 2.12 -16.05 16.23
C ALA A 555 2.59 -15.61 17.62
N PHE A 556 1.64 -15.45 18.56
CA PHE A 556 1.95 -15.25 19.97
C PHE A 556 2.48 -16.55 20.60
N GLU A 557 3.12 -16.44 21.74
CA GLU A 557 3.21 -17.52 22.71
C GLU A 557 1.79 -18.03 23.07
N ALA A 558 1.69 -19.12 23.83
CA ALA A 558 0.37 -19.62 24.23
C ALA A 558 -0.47 -18.48 24.86
N PRO A 559 -1.79 -18.39 24.59
CA PRO A 559 -2.61 -17.27 25.08
C PRO A 559 -2.53 -17.02 26.59
N GLU A 560 -2.41 -18.07 27.39
CA GLU A 560 -2.23 -17.99 28.84
C GLU A 560 -0.87 -17.42 29.25
N ASP A 561 0.20 -17.72 28.50
CA ASP A 561 1.54 -17.18 28.76
C ASP A 561 1.57 -15.70 28.38
N LEU A 562 0.93 -15.33 27.24
CA LEU A 562 0.76 -13.94 26.83
C LEU A 562 -0.01 -13.12 27.87
N GLU A 563 -1.11 -13.67 28.44
CA GLU A 563 -1.87 -13.00 29.49
C GLU A 563 -0.97 -12.68 30.71
N HIS A 564 -0.10 -13.60 31.10
CA HIS A 564 0.83 -13.36 32.21
C HIS A 564 1.90 -12.33 31.85
N THR A 565 2.51 -12.45 30.68
CA THR A 565 3.55 -11.52 30.21
C THR A 565 3.01 -10.09 30.15
N VAL A 566 1.82 -9.89 29.56
CA VAL A 566 1.18 -8.58 29.48
C VAL A 566 0.79 -8.05 30.86
N ALA A 567 0.25 -8.93 31.74
CA ALA A 567 -0.13 -8.51 33.10
C ALA A 567 1.06 -8.02 33.92
N ASP A 568 2.24 -8.63 33.76
CA ASP A 568 3.45 -8.22 34.48
C ASP A 568 4.05 -6.91 33.93
N ASP A 569 3.80 -6.58 32.65
CA ASP A 569 4.37 -5.41 31.97
C ASP A 569 3.47 -4.16 32.04
N VAL A 570 2.15 -4.32 32.14
CA VAL A 570 1.22 -3.19 32.17
C VAL A 570 1.41 -2.33 33.41
N SER A 571 1.65 -1.03 33.19
CA SER A 571 1.87 -0.02 34.20
C SER A 571 1.38 1.35 33.69
N TYR A 572 1.54 2.41 34.47
CA TYR A 572 1.27 3.77 34.00
C TYR A 572 2.30 4.28 32.96
N ASP A 573 3.38 3.54 32.75
CA ASP A 573 4.39 3.82 31.72
C ASP A 573 4.14 3.02 30.43
N SER A 574 3.07 2.21 30.37
CA SER A 574 2.70 1.46 29.17
C SER A 574 2.44 2.37 27.99
N LYS A 575 2.78 1.88 26.80
CA LYS A 575 2.53 2.56 25.53
C LYS A 575 1.05 2.58 25.23
N PHE A 576 0.51 3.76 24.94
CA PHE A 576 -0.91 3.93 24.66
C PHE A 576 -1.17 5.08 23.70
N TYR A 577 -2.36 5.13 23.14
CA TYR A 577 -2.89 6.27 22.39
C TYR A 577 -4.43 6.32 22.43
N LEU A 578 -4.98 7.49 22.05
CA LEU A 578 -6.43 7.72 21.99
C LEU A 578 -6.95 7.48 20.59
N THR A 579 -8.14 6.89 20.49
CA THR A 579 -8.97 6.82 19.28
C THR A 579 -10.40 7.21 19.63
N PRO A 580 -11.29 7.44 18.66
CA PRO A 580 -12.72 7.65 18.95
C PRO A 580 -13.37 6.48 19.69
N GLU A 581 -12.92 5.24 19.44
CA GLU A 581 -13.50 4.00 19.98
C GLU A 581 -13.02 3.67 21.39
N GLY A 582 -11.82 4.12 21.78
CA GLY A 582 -11.25 3.78 23.06
C GLY A 582 -9.79 4.14 23.25
N LEU A 583 -9.26 3.70 24.38
CA LEU A 583 -7.84 3.77 24.72
C LEU A 583 -7.16 2.54 24.16
N VAL A 584 -6.13 2.73 23.33
CA VAL A 584 -5.38 1.64 22.74
C VAL A 584 -4.07 1.42 23.48
N PHE A 585 -3.80 0.17 23.83
CA PHE A 585 -2.51 -0.29 24.32
C PHE A 585 -1.79 -1.04 23.22
N TYR A 586 -0.49 -0.82 23.03
CA TYR A 586 0.27 -1.45 21.96
C TYR A 586 1.68 -1.83 22.39
N TYR A 587 2.27 -2.77 21.64
CA TYR A 587 3.65 -3.21 21.78
C TYR A 587 4.41 -3.02 20.47
N THR A 588 5.72 -2.80 20.56
CA THR A 588 6.57 -2.78 19.38
C THR A 588 6.94 -4.21 18.94
N PRO A 589 7.34 -4.41 17.68
CA PRO A 589 7.81 -5.71 17.22
C PRO A 589 8.87 -6.32 18.15
N TYR A 590 8.81 -7.62 18.38
CA TYR A 590 9.66 -8.40 19.27
C TYR A 590 9.41 -8.23 20.79
N GLU A 591 8.54 -7.35 21.23
CA GLU A 591 8.22 -7.27 22.67
C GLU A 591 7.37 -8.46 23.14
N ILE A 592 6.29 -8.75 22.41
CA ILE A 592 5.37 -9.86 22.75
C ILE A 592 5.04 -10.76 21.55
N ALA A 593 5.49 -10.40 20.35
CA ALA A 593 5.21 -11.14 19.13
C ALA A 593 6.39 -11.02 18.14
N PRO A 594 6.55 -11.95 17.17
CA PRO A 594 7.54 -11.86 16.12
C PRO A 594 7.37 -10.58 15.25
N TYR A 595 8.44 -10.16 14.59
CA TYR A 595 8.45 -8.99 13.69
C TYR A 595 7.30 -8.98 12.65
N ALA A 596 6.97 -10.15 12.10
CA ALA A 596 5.93 -10.29 11.09
C ALA A 596 4.53 -9.90 11.57
N GLU A 597 4.30 -9.85 12.88
CA GLU A 597 3.03 -9.43 13.47
C GLU A 597 2.91 -7.91 13.65
N GLY A 598 3.98 -7.15 13.34
CA GLY A 598 3.98 -5.69 13.43
C GLY A 598 3.83 -5.17 14.85
N PHE A 599 2.85 -4.30 15.07
CA PHE A 599 2.54 -3.69 16.37
C PHE A 599 1.28 -4.33 16.95
N PRO A 600 1.39 -5.35 17.83
CA PRO A 600 0.21 -5.90 18.50
C PRO A 600 -0.48 -4.85 19.35
N GLU A 601 -1.80 -4.70 19.20
CA GLU A 601 -2.56 -3.67 19.89
C GLU A 601 -3.97 -4.13 20.26
N VAL A 602 -4.50 -3.55 21.34
CA VAL A 602 -5.87 -3.77 21.80
C VAL A 602 -6.53 -2.45 22.15
N THR A 603 -7.79 -2.31 21.75
CA THR A 603 -8.61 -1.16 22.10
C THR A 603 -9.47 -1.49 23.31
N ILE A 604 -9.35 -0.68 24.36
CA ILE A 604 -10.21 -0.77 25.55
C ILE A 604 -11.25 0.35 25.45
N PRO A 605 -12.55 0.03 25.33
CA PRO A 605 -13.60 1.05 25.32
C PRO A 605 -13.52 1.96 26.55
N TYR A 606 -13.75 3.26 26.37
CA TYR A 606 -13.67 4.22 27.47
C TYR A 606 -14.62 3.89 28.63
N GLY A 607 -15.76 3.24 28.34
CA GLY A 607 -16.73 2.80 29.33
C GLY A 607 -16.24 1.70 30.28
N ASP A 608 -15.17 0.98 29.90
CA ASP A 608 -14.56 -0.10 30.70
C ASP A 608 -13.41 0.41 31.59
N LEU A 609 -13.14 1.71 31.57
CA LEU A 609 -12.07 2.39 32.29
C LEU A 609 -12.62 3.45 33.26
N ASP A 610 -11.91 3.68 34.37
CA ASP A 610 -12.16 4.82 35.25
C ASP A 610 -11.47 6.07 34.64
N MET A 611 -12.19 6.78 33.76
CA MET A 611 -11.65 7.91 33.02
C MET A 611 -11.58 9.17 33.92
N LYS A 612 -10.40 9.78 33.98
CA LYS A 612 -10.18 11.10 34.65
C LYS A 612 -10.46 12.28 33.71
N ILE A 613 -10.50 12.02 32.42
CA ILE A 613 -10.78 13.01 31.38
C ILE A 613 -12.07 12.66 30.65
N GLU A 614 -12.75 13.68 30.15
CA GLU A 614 -13.97 13.50 29.36
C GLU A 614 -13.58 13.46 27.88
N ILE A 615 -13.68 12.27 27.28
CA ILE A 615 -13.47 12.05 25.85
C ILE A 615 -14.84 12.13 25.16
N LYS A 616 -14.93 12.92 24.10
CA LYS A 616 -16.13 12.95 23.28
C LYS A 616 -16.05 11.80 22.29
N THR A 617 -16.78 10.73 22.56
CA THR A 617 -17.09 9.72 21.56
C THR A 617 -18.17 10.31 20.66
N GLU A 618 -17.87 10.57 19.40
CA GLU A 618 -18.91 10.97 18.44
C GLU A 618 -19.92 9.82 18.29
N SER A 619 -21.19 10.16 18.49
CA SER A 619 -22.33 9.24 18.36
C SER A 619 -22.80 9.20 16.92
#